data_1cc0ede8cadbbb435b946d1da185bbf2
#
_entry.id   1cc0ede8cadbbb435b946d1da185bbf2
#
_cell.length_a   1.000
_cell.length_b   1.000
_cell.length_c   1.000
_cell.angle_alpha   90.00
_cell.angle_beta   90.00
_cell.angle_gamma   90.00
#
_symmetry.space_group_name_H-M   'P 1'
#
loop_
_entity.id
_entity.type
_entity.pdbx_description
1 polymer ?
#
loop_
_entity_poly.entity_id
_entity_poly.type
_entity_poly.pdbx_seq_one_letter_code
_entity_poly.pdbx_strand_id
1 'polypeptide(L)'
;MKYRKKGLDIFSLSFLDVISCGFGAVVMLILIAKTDVDVSIAGADDVSSLLASLIGLENSVAEISQQIQQELSTLDALSSEQQSIAQAESSLENRLKALQQQNAALEESISGMSLVESRLKQAALPTPRKPTDKRSEEVGGIPVDSDYIVFVIDTSGSMKQIWSRVSREVVNVLNIHPEVKGFQILNDMGTSMISGYDGRWMPDTPSTRNSAIRMFDNWSVMSNSSPVEGIETALRKYAKPNITTSIYVFGDDYTGSSYDAVIDRVTKQNRQLSDGRRLARIHGVGFLSIHSTDRYSILMRELTKRNDGSYIALPP
;
A
#
# COMPACT_ATOMS: atom_id res chain seq x y z
N MET A 1 -76.50 120.17 20.50
CA MET A 1 -75.44 120.20 19.43
C MET A 1 -74.61 118.91 19.57
N LYS A 2 -74.73 118.03 18.58
CA LYS A 2 -73.98 116.77 18.58
C LYS A 2 -72.74 116.91 17.70
N TYR A 3 -71.58 116.77 18.24
CA TYR A 3 -70.36 116.60 17.47
C TYR A 3 -70.08 115.15 17.09
N ARG A 4 -69.97 114.88 15.80
CA ARG A 4 -69.65 113.57 15.23
C ARG A 4 -68.11 113.55 15.07
N LYS A 5 -67.44 112.58 15.77
CA LYS A 5 -66.05 112.32 15.56
C LYS A 5 -65.88 111.45 14.28
N LYS A 6 -65.13 111.87 13.29
CA LYS A 6 -64.65 111.09 12.16
C LYS A 6 -63.47 110.19 12.64
N GLY A 7 -63.65 108.95 12.56
CA GLY A 7 -62.55 108.03 12.75
C GLY A 7 -61.65 108.03 11.50
N LEU A 8 -60.37 108.15 11.68
CA LEU A 8 -59.35 108.00 10.65
C LEU A 8 -59.08 106.53 10.46
N ASP A 9 -59.59 105.94 9.38
CA ASP A 9 -59.12 104.57 8.91
C ASP A 9 -57.76 104.76 8.25
N ILE A 10 -56.70 104.56 9.01
CA ILE A 10 -55.31 104.68 8.60
C ILE A 10 -54.80 103.44 7.92
N PHE A 11 -55.51 102.36 8.02
CA PHE A 11 -55.07 101.13 7.34
C PHE A 11 -56.19 100.58 6.42
N SER A 12 -56.00 100.82 5.12
CA SER A 12 -56.79 100.14 4.13
C SER A 12 -56.38 98.69 4.03
N LEU A 13 -57.37 97.82 3.82
CA LEU A 13 -57.10 96.35 3.63
C LEU A 13 -56.01 96.05 2.55
N SER A 14 -55.95 96.91 1.54
CA SER A 14 -54.99 96.95 0.45
C SER A 14 -53.53 97.14 0.91
N PHE A 15 -53.30 97.96 1.97
CA PHE A 15 -52.00 98.19 2.54
C PHE A 15 -51.44 97.06 3.29
N LEU A 16 -52.31 96.31 3.99
CA LEU A 16 -51.96 95.11 4.71
C LEU A 16 -51.58 93.92 3.73
N ASP A 17 -52.28 93.91 2.59
CA ASP A 17 -51.98 92.91 1.54
C ASP A 17 -50.64 93.11 0.89
N VAL A 18 -50.28 94.36 0.59
CA VAL A 18 -48.97 94.70 0.01
C VAL A 18 -47.83 94.43 1.00
N ILE A 19 -48.01 94.70 2.29
CA ILE A 19 -46.98 94.44 3.30
C ILE A 19 -46.88 92.92 3.52
N SER A 20 -47.96 92.18 3.52
CA SER A 20 -47.98 90.72 3.66
C SER A 20 -47.30 90.10 2.46
N CYS A 21 -47.58 90.53 1.23
CA CYS A 21 -46.94 90.04 0.01
C CYS A 21 -45.45 90.39 -0.05
N GLY A 22 -45.10 91.60 0.37
CA GLY A 22 -43.69 92.00 0.45
C GLY A 22 -42.89 91.26 1.48
N PHE A 23 -43.50 91.01 2.66
CA PHE A 23 -42.85 90.21 3.69
C PHE A 23 -42.74 88.76 3.27
N GLY A 24 -43.77 88.21 2.61
CA GLY A 24 -43.74 86.85 2.05
C GLY A 24 -42.62 86.63 1.00
N ALA A 25 -42.48 87.66 0.13
CA ALA A 25 -41.39 87.64 -0.87
C ALA A 25 -40.00 87.75 -0.24
N VAL A 26 -39.83 88.58 0.82
CA VAL A 26 -38.54 88.66 1.54
C VAL A 26 -38.22 87.43 2.31
N VAL A 27 -39.24 86.81 2.96
CA VAL A 27 -39.03 85.49 3.68
C VAL A 27 -38.68 84.43 2.66
N MET A 28 -39.31 84.40 1.49
CA MET A 28 -39.01 83.47 0.42
C MET A 28 -37.61 83.67 -0.16
N LEU A 29 -37.20 84.95 -0.35
CA LEU A 29 -35.83 85.28 -0.76
C LEU A 29 -34.81 84.84 0.31
N ILE A 30 -35.09 85.07 1.62
CA ILE A 30 -34.18 84.64 2.69
C ILE A 30 -34.13 83.08 2.74
N LEU A 31 -35.24 82.40 2.50
CA LEU A 31 -35.24 80.93 2.43
C LEU A 31 -34.46 80.43 1.24
N ILE A 32 -34.58 81.07 0.05
CA ILE A 32 -33.82 80.70 -1.15
C ILE A 32 -32.35 81.07 -0.95
N ALA A 33 -32.01 82.24 -0.42
CA ALA A 33 -30.64 82.65 -0.10
C ALA A 33 -30.00 81.74 0.99
N LYS A 34 -30.81 81.16 1.84
CA LYS A 34 -30.35 80.18 2.87
C LYS A 34 -30.16 78.81 2.31
N THR A 35 -30.75 78.51 1.12
CA THR A 35 -30.46 77.29 0.41
C THR A 35 -29.18 77.29 -0.45
N ASP A 36 -28.67 78.52 -0.75
CA ASP A 36 -27.37 78.75 -1.30
C ASP A 36 -26.25 78.96 -0.24
N VAL A 37 -26.45 78.29 0.97
CA VAL A 37 -25.27 78.02 1.76
C VAL A 37 -24.53 76.93 0.98
N ASP A 38 -23.49 77.34 0.34
CA ASP A 38 -22.42 76.41 -0.04
C ASP A 38 -22.10 75.56 1.21
N VAL A 39 -22.79 74.43 1.35
CA VAL A 39 -22.26 73.29 2.08
C VAL A 39 -21.04 72.97 1.20
N SER A 40 -19.92 73.55 1.56
CA SER A 40 -18.65 73.24 0.95
C SER A 40 -18.53 71.71 0.92
N ILE A 41 -18.51 71.08 -0.27
CA ILE A 41 -18.42 69.67 -0.57
C ILE A 41 -17.12 69.07 0.02
N ALA A 42 -16.32 69.85 0.73
CA ALA A 42 -15.15 69.44 1.48
C ALA A 42 -15.46 68.31 2.53
N GLY A 43 -16.67 68.26 3.06
CA GLY A 43 -17.06 67.17 3.97
C GLY A 43 -17.57 65.90 3.27
N ALA A 44 -18.03 66.02 2.00
CA ALA A 44 -18.54 64.86 1.25
C ALA A 44 -17.40 63.96 0.74
N ASP A 45 -16.28 64.59 0.35
CA ASP A 45 -15.07 63.89 -0.07
C ASP A 45 -14.41 63.19 1.13
N ASP A 46 -14.39 63.84 2.30
CA ASP A 46 -13.92 63.22 3.55
C ASP A 46 -14.80 62.03 4.00
N VAL A 47 -16.12 62.16 3.89
CA VAL A 47 -17.05 61.04 4.22
C VAL A 47 -16.94 59.92 3.24
N SER A 48 -16.77 60.20 1.94
CA SER A 48 -16.58 59.15 0.92
C SER A 48 -15.24 58.41 1.07
N SER A 49 -14.16 59.13 1.44
CA SER A 49 -12.85 58.52 1.71
C SER A 49 -12.86 57.70 2.98
N LEU A 50 -13.56 58.14 4.03
CA LEU A 50 -13.78 57.32 5.25
C LEU A 50 -14.63 56.09 5.00
N LEU A 51 -15.67 56.17 4.17
CA LEU A 51 -16.49 55.05 3.77
C LEU A 51 -15.69 54.04 2.95
N ALA A 52 -14.87 54.50 2.03
CA ALA A 52 -13.97 53.62 1.27
C ALA A 52 -12.94 52.90 2.17
N SER A 53 -12.41 53.61 3.18
CA SER A 53 -11.50 53.06 4.17
C SER A 53 -12.20 52.02 5.06
N LEU A 54 -13.44 52.27 5.45
CA LEU A 54 -14.24 51.30 6.24
C LEU A 54 -14.53 50.04 5.43
N ILE A 55 -14.92 50.16 4.17
CA ILE A 55 -15.15 49.00 3.29
C ILE A 55 -13.82 48.21 3.08
N GLY A 56 -12.71 48.94 2.92
CA GLY A 56 -11.39 48.32 2.82
C GLY A 56 -10.99 47.54 4.08
N LEU A 57 -11.24 48.11 5.26
CA LEU A 57 -11.03 47.43 6.54
C LEU A 57 -11.94 46.24 6.74
N GLU A 58 -13.21 46.35 6.37
CA GLU A 58 -14.19 45.24 6.47
C GLU A 58 -13.79 44.07 5.58
N ASN A 59 -13.36 44.35 4.36
CA ASN A 59 -12.82 43.33 3.45
C ASN A 59 -11.54 42.69 4.01
N SER A 60 -10.62 43.49 4.57
CA SER A 60 -9.41 42.97 5.22
C SER A 60 -9.71 42.08 6.44
N VAL A 61 -10.67 42.46 7.25
CA VAL A 61 -11.14 41.64 8.39
C VAL A 61 -11.77 40.31 7.92
N ALA A 62 -12.57 40.36 6.84
CA ALA A 62 -13.16 39.17 6.25
C ALA A 62 -12.06 38.23 5.68
N GLU A 63 -11.07 38.74 5.00
CA GLU A 63 -9.95 38.01 4.45
C GLU A 63 -9.10 37.35 5.58
N ILE A 64 -8.73 38.14 6.59
CA ILE A 64 -8.01 37.62 7.77
C ILE A 64 -8.83 36.55 8.51
N SER A 65 -10.14 36.73 8.65
CA SER A 65 -11.01 35.74 9.27
C SER A 65 -11.04 34.43 8.49
N GLN A 66 -11.06 34.51 7.16
CA GLN A 66 -10.99 33.33 6.29
C GLN A 66 -9.64 32.64 6.39
N GLN A 67 -8.54 33.40 6.44
CA GLN A 67 -7.19 32.85 6.64
C GLN A 67 -7.08 32.13 7.99
N ILE A 68 -7.56 32.72 9.06
CA ILE A 68 -7.59 32.12 10.39
C ILE A 68 -8.37 30.80 10.38
N GLN A 69 -9.55 30.76 9.74
CA GLN A 69 -10.31 29.50 9.64
C GLN A 69 -9.55 28.44 8.84
N GLN A 70 -8.87 28.82 7.79
CA GLN A 70 -8.06 27.91 6.99
C GLN A 70 -6.86 27.36 7.78
N GLU A 71 -6.17 28.19 8.53
CA GLU A 71 -5.06 27.78 9.41
C GLU A 71 -5.55 26.87 10.54
N LEU A 72 -6.71 27.17 11.16
CA LEU A 72 -7.29 26.31 12.18
C LEU A 72 -7.63 24.92 11.63
N SER A 73 -8.20 24.85 10.43
CA SER A 73 -8.49 23.56 9.78
C SER A 73 -7.21 22.74 9.45
N THR A 74 -6.13 23.42 9.07
CA THR A 74 -4.83 22.76 8.84
C THR A 74 -4.19 22.28 10.13
N LEU A 75 -4.31 23.04 11.21
CA LEU A 75 -3.84 22.65 12.54
C LEU A 75 -4.61 21.41 13.07
N ASP A 76 -5.91 21.35 12.88
CA ASP A 76 -6.71 20.19 13.26
C ASP A 76 -6.34 18.95 12.46
N ALA A 77 -6.11 19.10 11.15
CA ALA A 77 -5.63 18.02 10.28
C ALA A 77 -4.25 17.50 10.71
N LEU A 78 -3.30 18.40 10.95
CA LEU A 78 -1.97 18.07 11.44
C LEU A 78 -1.99 17.40 12.83
N SER A 79 -2.86 17.85 13.72
CA SER A 79 -3.06 17.24 15.04
C SER A 79 -3.59 15.81 14.92
N SER A 80 -4.54 15.55 14.03
CA SER A 80 -5.07 14.20 13.77
C SER A 80 -4.02 13.29 13.13
N GLU A 81 -3.21 13.80 12.22
CA GLU A 81 -2.09 13.08 11.61
C GLU A 81 -1.03 12.73 12.66
N GLN A 82 -0.67 13.66 13.52
CA GLN A 82 0.26 13.42 14.63
C GLN A 82 -0.24 12.33 15.57
N GLN A 83 -1.53 12.30 15.89
CA GLN A 83 -2.12 11.22 16.69
C GLN A 83 -2.04 9.86 15.98
N SER A 84 -2.30 9.83 14.67
CA SER A 84 -2.22 8.59 13.89
C SER A 84 -0.79 8.05 13.82
N ILE A 85 0.20 8.93 13.66
CA ILE A 85 1.62 8.57 13.68
C ILE A 85 2.02 8.02 15.05
N ALA A 86 1.62 8.66 16.15
CA ALA A 86 1.93 8.19 17.49
C ALA A 86 1.30 6.79 17.78
N GLN A 87 0.09 6.54 17.28
CA GLN A 87 -0.53 5.21 17.38
C GLN A 87 0.22 4.16 16.54
N ALA A 88 0.62 4.52 15.32
CA ALA A 88 1.41 3.64 14.46
C ALA A 88 2.77 3.31 15.07
N GLU A 89 3.46 4.30 15.64
CA GLU A 89 4.72 4.14 16.35
C GLU A 89 4.59 3.18 17.54
N SER A 90 3.58 3.39 18.39
CA SER A 90 3.31 2.49 19.53
C SER A 90 3.00 1.05 19.07
N SER A 91 2.26 0.88 17.97
CA SER A 91 1.96 -0.44 17.42
C SER A 91 3.21 -1.14 16.87
N LEU A 92 4.09 -0.38 16.21
CA LEU A 92 5.37 -0.88 15.71
C LEU A 92 6.32 -1.28 16.83
N GLU A 93 6.42 -0.49 17.91
CA GLU A 93 7.22 -0.84 19.09
C GLU A 93 6.73 -2.14 19.74
N ASN A 94 5.43 -2.29 19.90
CA ASN A 94 4.85 -3.53 20.45
C ASN A 94 5.13 -4.75 19.55
N ARG A 95 5.06 -4.57 18.22
CA ARG A 95 5.37 -5.63 17.26
C ARG A 95 6.86 -5.98 17.27
N LEU A 96 7.73 -4.98 17.37
CA LEU A 96 9.17 -5.18 17.49
C LEU A 96 9.54 -5.95 18.77
N LYS A 97 8.93 -5.59 19.90
CA LYS A 97 9.12 -6.30 21.17
C LYS A 97 8.63 -7.76 21.11
N ALA A 98 7.48 -8.00 20.47
CA ALA A 98 6.96 -9.35 20.27
C ALA A 98 7.89 -10.20 19.39
N LEU A 99 8.42 -9.61 18.30
CA LEU A 99 9.38 -10.27 17.42
C LEU A 99 10.71 -10.58 18.12
N GLN A 100 11.20 -9.66 18.95
CA GLN A 100 12.41 -9.90 19.77
C GLN A 100 12.21 -11.05 20.75
N GLN A 101 11.03 -11.15 21.39
CA GLN A 101 10.70 -12.25 22.28
C GLN A 101 10.60 -13.58 21.51
N GLN A 102 9.99 -13.58 20.31
CA GLN A 102 9.96 -14.76 19.47
C GLN A 102 11.34 -15.22 19.02
N ASN A 103 12.22 -14.29 18.64
CA ASN A 103 13.59 -14.62 18.27
C ASN A 103 14.37 -15.20 19.43
N ALA A 104 14.27 -14.63 20.63
CA ALA A 104 14.91 -15.17 21.82
C ALA A 104 14.41 -16.60 22.15
N ALA A 105 13.11 -16.87 22.05
CA ALA A 105 12.56 -18.19 22.25
C ALA A 105 12.99 -19.19 21.18
N LEU A 106 13.15 -18.75 19.92
CA LEU A 106 13.71 -19.56 18.84
C LEU A 106 15.19 -19.89 19.05
N GLU A 107 16.00 -18.94 19.48
CA GLU A 107 17.42 -19.15 19.80
C GLU A 107 17.59 -20.15 20.96
N GLU A 108 16.76 -20.03 22.00
CA GLU A 108 16.73 -20.99 23.12
C GLU A 108 16.32 -22.39 22.63
N SER A 109 15.31 -22.49 21.75
CA SER A 109 14.88 -23.77 21.15
C SER A 109 15.97 -24.39 20.28
N ILE A 110 16.67 -23.58 19.47
CA ILE A 110 17.80 -24.03 18.64
C ILE A 110 18.96 -24.52 19.52
N SER A 111 19.29 -23.80 20.58
CA SER A 111 20.35 -24.20 21.52
C SER A 111 19.99 -25.49 22.26
N GLY A 112 18.72 -25.64 22.65
CA GLY A 112 18.18 -26.87 23.24
C GLY A 112 18.25 -28.06 22.29
N MET A 113 17.87 -27.88 21.02
CA MET A 113 17.96 -28.94 19.99
C MET A 113 19.40 -29.32 19.68
N SER A 114 20.35 -28.35 19.63
CA SER A 114 21.78 -28.65 19.41
C SER A 114 22.38 -29.44 20.57
N LEU A 115 21.96 -29.18 21.80
CA LEU A 115 22.35 -29.94 22.97
C LEU A 115 21.80 -31.37 22.94
N VAL A 116 20.54 -31.56 22.53
CA VAL A 116 19.92 -32.87 22.34
C VAL A 116 20.61 -33.67 21.23
N GLU A 117 20.91 -32.99 20.10
CA GLU A 117 21.64 -33.59 18.98
C GLU A 117 23.07 -34.04 19.39
N SER A 118 23.78 -33.20 20.15
CA SER A 118 25.12 -33.54 20.66
C SER A 118 25.08 -34.71 21.63
N ARG A 119 24.05 -34.78 22.48
CA ARG A 119 23.85 -35.93 23.42
C ARG A 119 23.44 -37.22 22.70
N LEU A 120 22.58 -37.12 21.65
CA LEU A 120 22.24 -38.25 20.80
C LEU A 120 23.44 -38.78 20.02
N LYS A 121 24.32 -37.89 19.54
CA LYS A 121 25.60 -38.28 18.91
C LYS A 121 26.56 -38.93 19.89
N GLN A 122 26.59 -38.52 21.15
CA GLN A 122 27.39 -39.17 22.21
C GLN A 122 26.80 -40.51 22.67
N ALA A 123 25.48 -40.67 22.67
CA ALA A 123 24.80 -41.90 23.06
C ALA A 123 24.74 -42.95 21.93
N ALA A 124 25.00 -42.60 20.70
CA ALA A 124 25.07 -43.51 19.56
C ALA A 124 26.39 -44.28 19.59
N LEU A 125 26.42 -45.37 20.36
CA LEU A 125 27.45 -46.39 20.23
C LEU A 125 27.46 -46.93 18.78
N PRO A 126 28.64 -47.23 18.20
CA PRO A 126 28.74 -47.63 16.79
C PRO A 126 28.14 -49.01 16.57
N THR A 127 26.91 -49.08 16.14
CA THR A 127 26.38 -50.27 15.47
C THR A 127 26.81 -50.23 14.01
N PRO A 128 27.35 -51.32 13.42
CA PRO A 128 27.78 -51.32 12.04
C PRO A 128 26.56 -51.18 11.12
N ARG A 129 26.32 -49.99 10.64
CA ARG A 129 25.33 -49.68 9.60
C ARG A 129 25.88 -50.04 8.23
N LYS A 130 25.11 -50.82 7.48
CA LYS A 130 25.30 -51.00 6.04
C LYS A 130 25.32 -49.65 5.33
N PRO A 131 26.21 -49.44 4.35
CA PRO A 131 26.29 -48.16 3.63
C PRO A 131 25.17 -48.10 2.57
N THR A 132 24.03 -47.54 2.93
CA THR A 132 22.94 -47.15 2.02
C THR A 132 22.18 -45.99 2.60
N ASP A 133 22.86 -44.85 2.77
CA ASP A 133 22.19 -43.58 2.85
C ASP A 133 23.10 -42.54 2.16
N LYS A 134 22.74 -42.22 0.92
CA LYS A 134 23.20 -40.97 0.32
C LYS A 134 22.74 -39.85 1.27
N ARG A 135 23.70 -39.20 1.91
CA ARG A 135 23.45 -37.99 2.70
C ARG A 135 22.64 -37.06 1.80
N SER A 136 21.43 -36.74 2.21
CA SER A 136 20.71 -35.62 1.63
C SER A 136 21.53 -34.38 1.94
N GLU A 137 22.20 -33.85 0.93
CA GLU A 137 22.86 -32.56 1.03
C GLU A 137 21.76 -31.52 1.18
N GLU A 138 21.72 -30.87 2.35
CA GLU A 138 20.79 -29.77 2.64
C GLU A 138 21.57 -28.46 2.55
N VAL A 139 21.07 -27.53 1.73
CA VAL A 139 21.55 -26.15 1.67
C VAL A 139 20.43 -25.25 2.19
N GLY A 140 20.67 -24.60 3.32
CA GLY A 140 19.65 -23.74 3.96
C GLY A 140 18.36 -24.46 4.38
N GLY A 141 18.45 -25.77 4.72
CA GLY A 141 17.28 -26.59 5.09
C GLY A 141 16.46 -27.08 3.88
N ILE A 142 16.96 -26.93 2.67
CA ILE A 142 16.36 -27.45 1.44
C ILE A 142 17.17 -28.66 0.96
N PRO A 143 16.56 -29.86 0.85
CA PRO A 143 17.22 -31.02 0.27
C PRO A 143 17.52 -30.79 -1.23
N VAL A 144 18.77 -31.00 -1.64
CA VAL A 144 19.26 -30.75 -3.02
C VAL A 144 19.51 -32.06 -3.79
N ASP A 145 18.86 -33.15 -3.42
CA ASP A 145 19.04 -34.50 -3.95
C ASP A 145 18.04 -34.88 -5.07
N SER A 146 17.34 -33.90 -5.66
CA SER A 146 16.37 -34.15 -6.72
C SER A 146 16.99 -34.24 -8.10
N ASP A 147 16.56 -35.25 -8.89
CA ASP A 147 16.98 -35.41 -10.30
C ASP A 147 16.45 -34.27 -11.19
N TYR A 148 15.27 -33.73 -10.87
CA TYR A 148 14.57 -32.74 -11.68
C TYR A 148 13.97 -31.63 -10.82
N ILE A 149 13.97 -30.42 -11.36
CA ILE A 149 13.46 -29.23 -10.68
C ILE A 149 12.40 -28.53 -11.54
N VAL A 150 11.30 -28.13 -10.92
CA VAL A 150 10.30 -27.24 -11.51
C VAL A 150 10.23 -25.97 -10.72
N PHE A 151 10.38 -24.84 -11.39
CA PHE A 151 10.12 -23.52 -10.85
C PHE A 151 8.68 -23.10 -11.20
N VAL A 152 7.90 -22.71 -10.22
CA VAL A 152 6.59 -22.09 -10.38
C VAL A 152 6.72 -20.65 -9.89
N ILE A 153 6.61 -19.71 -10.79
CA ILE A 153 6.92 -18.30 -10.52
C ILE A 153 5.64 -17.47 -10.62
N ASP A 154 5.32 -16.78 -9.56
CA ASP A 154 4.29 -15.75 -9.59
C ASP A 154 4.76 -14.60 -10.48
N THR A 155 3.97 -14.31 -11.52
CA THR A 155 4.24 -13.26 -12.50
C THR A 155 3.32 -12.05 -12.33
N SER A 156 2.73 -11.87 -11.14
CA SER A 156 1.88 -10.73 -10.79
C SER A 156 2.60 -9.39 -10.83
N GLY A 157 1.83 -8.30 -10.78
CA GLY A 157 2.35 -6.95 -10.82
C GLY A 157 3.29 -6.61 -9.67
N SER A 158 3.03 -7.09 -8.45
CA SER A 158 3.90 -6.92 -7.28
C SER A 158 5.25 -7.63 -7.47
N MET A 159 5.22 -8.87 -7.94
CA MET A 159 6.44 -9.63 -8.25
C MET A 159 7.26 -8.99 -9.37
N LYS A 160 6.59 -8.37 -10.37
CA LYS A 160 7.28 -7.65 -11.46
C LYS A 160 8.03 -6.41 -10.96
N GLN A 161 7.57 -5.74 -9.92
CA GLN A 161 8.29 -4.61 -9.32
C GLN A 161 9.64 -5.02 -8.70
N ILE A 162 9.74 -6.25 -8.22
CA ILE A 162 10.97 -6.81 -7.61
C ILE A 162 11.64 -7.87 -8.52
N TRP A 163 11.35 -7.86 -9.81
CA TRP A 163 11.72 -8.93 -10.73
C TRP A 163 13.22 -9.26 -10.76
N SER A 164 14.10 -8.26 -10.68
CA SER A 164 15.55 -8.47 -10.61
C SER A 164 15.98 -9.25 -9.36
N ARG A 165 15.24 -9.12 -8.26
CA ARG A 165 15.46 -9.89 -7.04
C ARG A 165 14.94 -11.32 -7.21
N VAL A 166 13.73 -11.48 -7.76
CA VAL A 166 13.16 -12.80 -8.08
C VAL A 166 14.11 -13.58 -9.00
N SER A 167 14.63 -12.94 -10.03
CA SER A 167 15.61 -13.54 -10.95
C SER A 167 16.86 -14.04 -10.21
N ARG A 168 17.44 -13.22 -9.34
CA ARG A 168 18.60 -13.65 -8.52
C ARG A 168 18.30 -14.88 -7.68
N GLU A 169 17.14 -14.91 -7.01
CA GLU A 169 16.80 -16.05 -6.16
C GLU A 169 16.49 -17.32 -6.96
N VAL A 170 15.88 -17.22 -8.13
CA VAL A 170 15.71 -18.36 -9.05
C VAL A 170 17.06 -18.90 -9.49
N VAL A 171 18.02 -18.02 -9.85
CA VAL A 171 19.38 -18.38 -10.19
C VAL A 171 20.12 -19.02 -9.01
N ASN A 172 19.94 -18.46 -7.80
CA ASN A 172 20.53 -19.02 -6.58
C ASN A 172 20.03 -20.43 -6.32
N VAL A 173 18.71 -20.65 -6.38
CA VAL A 173 18.14 -22.00 -6.21
C VAL A 173 18.59 -22.95 -7.32
N LEU A 174 18.70 -22.50 -8.54
CA LEU A 174 19.23 -23.34 -9.63
C LEU A 174 20.72 -23.72 -9.39
N ASN A 175 21.53 -22.81 -8.83
CA ASN A 175 22.95 -23.02 -8.59
C ASN A 175 23.25 -23.89 -7.36
N ILE A 176 22.39 -23.91 -6.35
CA ILE A 176 22.54 -24.86 -5.22
C ILE A 176 22.29 -26.31 -5.63
N HIS A 177 21.68 -26.53 -6.80
CA HIS A 177 21.56 -27.84 -7.42
C HIS A 177 22.62 -28.01 -8.51
N PRO A 178 23.83 -28.50 -8.20
CA PRO A 178 24.95 -28.50 -9.15
C PRO A 178 24.73 -29.45 -10.32
N GLU A 179 24.01 -30.58 -10.08
CA GLU A 179 23.81 -31.63 -11.09
C GLU A 179 22.36 -32.11 -11.06
N VAL A 180 21.51 -31.50 -11.87
CA VAL A 180 20.17 -32.04 -12.14
C VAL A 180 20.11 -32.59 -13.57
N LYS A 181 19.24 -33.56 -13.81
CA LYS A 181 19.02 -34.11 -15.16
C LYS A 181 18.28 -33.14 -16.07
N GLY A 182 17.49 -32.28 -15.48
CA GLY A 182 16.73 -31.25 -16.18
C GLY A 182 15.89 -30.39 -15.26
N PHE A 183 15.45 -29.26 -15.79
CA PHE A 183 14.61 -28.32 -15.06
C PHE A 183 13.49 -27.79 -15.95
N GLN A 184 12.53 -27.09 -15.32
CA GLN A 184 11.42 -26.43 -16.00
C GLN A 184 11.02 -25.15 -15.27
N ILE A 185 10.54 -24.15 -16.00
CA ILE A 185 10.07 -22.87 -15.45
C ILE A 185 8.65 -22.63 -15.96
N LEU A 186 7.70 -22.56 -15.03
CA LEU A 186 6.30 -22.27 -15.26
C LEU A 186 5.94 -20.97 -14.57
N ASN A 187 4.94 -20.26 -15.09
CA ASN A 187 4.29 -19.23 -14.28
C ASN A 187 3.29 -19.87 -13.29
N ASP A 188 2.75 -19.08 -12.40
CA ASP A 188 1.74 -19.49 -11.42
C ASP A 188 0.43 -20.01 -12.05
N MET A 189 0.14 -19.67 -13.30
CA MET A 189 -0.98 -20.24 -14.09
C MET A 189 -0.63 -21.60 -14.76
N GLY A 190 0.60 -22.09 -14.61
CA GLY A 190 1.06 -23.36 -15.19
C GLY A 190 1.49 -23.27 -16.66
N THR A 191 1.70 -22.08 -17.19
CA THR A 191 2.22 -21.88 -18.54
C THR A 191 3.75 -21.97 -18.54
N SER A 192 4.31 -22.78 -19.42
CA SER A 192 5.76 -22.91 -19.56
C SER A 192 6.37 -21.63 -20.12
N MET A 193 7.48 -21.17 -19.54
CA MET A 193 8.23 -20.00 -20.00
C MET A 193 8.72 -20.20 -21.44
N ILE A 194 9.16 -21.40 -21.77
CA ILE A 194 9.62 -21.77 -23.13
C ILE A 194 8.61 -22.76 -23.70
N SER A 195 7.74 -22.30 -24.60
CA SER A 195 6.66 -23.11 -25.20
C SER A 195 7.16 -24.39 -25.87
N GLY A 196 8.35 -24.37 -26.45
CA GLY A 196 8.97 -25.54 -27.06
C GLY A 196 9.29 -26.68 -26.08
N TYR A 197 9.32 -26.40 -24.76
CA TYR A 197 9.53 -27.37 -23.71
C TYR A 197 8.28 -27.65 -22.87
N ASP A 198 7.11 -27.26 -23.30
CA ASP A 198 5.89 -27.58 -22.55
C ASP A 198 5.68 -29.10 -22.46
N GLY A 199 5.53 -29.63 -21.24
CA GLY A 199 5.47 -31.05 -20.95
C GLY A 199 6.78 -31.85 -21.13
N ARG A 200 7.89 -31.17 -21.40
CA ARG A 200 9.23 -31.76 -21.55
C ARG A 200 10.24 -31.06 -20.65
N TRP A 201 11.28 -31.79 -20.25
CA TRP A 201 12.36 -31.23 -19.45
C TRP A 201 13.36 -30.46 -20.33
N MET A 202 13.78 -29.31 -19.86
CA MET A 202 14.97 -28.63 -20.38
C MET A 202 16.21 -29.36 -19.84
N PRO A 203 17.12 -29.84 -20.69
CA PRO A 203 18.35 -30.52 -20.23
C PRO A 203 19.22 -29.51 -19.45
N ASP A 204 19.79 -29.97 -18.36
CA ASP A 204 20.64 -29.11 -17.53
C ASP A 204 22.05 -29.05 -18.14
N THR A 205 22.26 -28.05 -18.95
CA THR A 205 23.55 -27.70 -19.53
C THR A 205 23.87 -26.22 -19.30
N PRO A 206 25.15 -25.81 -19.26
CA PRO A 206 25.49 -24.40 -19.09
C PRO A 206 24.81 -23.49 -20.13
N SER A 207 24.69 -23.97 -21.36
CA SER A 207 24.04 -23.22 -22.46
C SER A 207 22.55 -23.05 -22.21
N THR A 208 21.87 -24.12 -21.77
CA THR A 208 20.42 -24.09 -21.46
C THR A 208 20.14 -23.22 -20.22
N ARG A 209 20.94 -23.33 -19.16
CA ARG A 209 20.83 -22.47 -17.97
C ARG A 209 20.96 -21.00 -18.35
N ASN A 210 22.03 -20.63 -19.07
CA ASN A 210 22.25 -19.25 -19.50
C ASN A 210 21.13 -18.72 -20.42
N SER A 211 20.57 -19.56 -21.30
CA SER A 211 19.46 -19.18 -22.16
C SER A 211 18.18 -19.00 -21.36
N ALA A 212 17.89 -19.89 -20.43
CA ALA A 212 16.72 -19.79 -19.54
C ALA A 212 16.79 -18.53 -18.67
N ILE A 213 17.95 -18.19 -18.09
CA ILE A 213 18.15 -16.98 -17.29
C ILE A 213 17.88 -15.73 -18.12
N ARG A 214 18.46 -15.61 -19.33
CA ARG A 214 18.21 -14.47 -20.21
C ARG A 214 16.75 -14.33 -20.60
N MET A 215 16.05 -15.43 -20.83
CA MET A 215 14.62 -15.42 -21.15
C MET A 215 13.79 -15.05 -19.93
N PHE A 216 14.18 -15.50 -18.74
CA PHE A 216 13.52 -15.16 -17.47
C PHE A 216 13.59 -13.67 -17.18
N ASP A 217 14.76 -13.03 -17.36
CA ASP A 217 14.94 -11.60 -17.14
C ASP A 217 14.00 -10.75 -18.01
N ASN A 218 13.66 -11.22 -19.20
CA ASN A 218 12.79 -10.55 -20.17
C ASN A 218 11.35 -11.10 -20.19
N TRP A 219 10.99 -11.96 -19.23
CA TRP A 219 9.68 -12.60 -19.22
C TRP A 219 8.58 -11.60 -18.86
N SER A 220 7.72 -11.25 -19.83
CA SER A 220 6.71 -10.19 -19.71
C SER A 220 5.29 -10.69 -19.37
N VAL A 221 5.10 -12.00 -19.21
CA VAL A 221 3.79 -12.56 -18.85
C VAL A 221 3.34 -12.02 -17.49
N MET A 222 2.03 -11.75 -17.36
CA MET A 222 1.38 -11.26 -16.13
C MET A 222 0.34 -12.27 -15.67
N SER A 223 0.15 -12.37 -14.35
CA SER A 223 -0.81 -13.27 -13.69
C SER A 223 -1.54 -12.60 -12.52
N ASN A 224 -2.40 -13.35 -11.83
CA ASN A 224 -3.27 -12.87 -10.74
C ASN A 224 -2.83 -13.34 -9.33
N SER A 225 -1.56 -13.70 -9.13
CA SER A 225 -1.02 -14.16 -7.83
C SER A 225 -1.76 -15.37 -7.23
N SER A 226 -1.81 -16.48 -7.95
CA SER A 226 -2.31 -17.77 -7.44
C SER A 226 -1.37 -18.89 -7.84
N PRO A 227 -0.52 -19.40 -6.93
CA PRO A 227 0.46 -20.44 -7.29
C PRO A 227 -0.17 -21.81 -7.53
N VAL A 228 -1.46 -21.96 -7.29
CA VAL A 228 -2.14 -23.27 -7.22
C VAL A 228 -2.14 -23.97 -8.57
N GLU A 229 -2.54 -23.28 -9.62
CA GLU A 229 -2.63 -23.82 -10.97
C GLU A 229 -1.26 -24.24 -11.52
N GLY A 230 -0.23 -23.44 -11.18
CA GLY A 230 1.15 -23.75 -11.50
C GLY A 230 1.64 -25.02 -10.81
N ILE A 231 1.37 -25.17 -9.49
CA ILE A 231 1.72 -26.35 -8.71
C ILE A 231 1.00 -27.60 -9.26
N GLU A 232 -0.32 -27.50 -9.48
CA GLU A 232 -1.11 -28.61 -10.02
C GLU A 232 -0.61 -29.05 -11.41
N THR A 233 -0.22 -28.08 -12.24
CA THR A 233 0.35 -28.34 -13.56
C THR A 233 1.73 -28.98 -13.46
N ALA A 234 2.58 -28.50 -12.55
CA ALA A 234 3.88 -29.09 -12.28
C ALA A 234 3.74 -30.55 -11.84
N LEU A 235 2.84 -30.83 -10.90
CA LEU A 235 2.56 -32.20 -10.43
C LEU A 235 2.03 -33.09 -11.56
N ARG A 236 1.10 -32.61 -12.37
CA ARG A 236 0.48 -33.39 -13.44
C ARG A 236 1.42 -33.70 -14.59
N LYS A 237 2.16 -32.70 -15.05
CA LYS A 237 3.01 -32.82 -16.26
C LYS A 237 4.38 -33.42 -15.95
N TYR A 238 4.98 -33.07 -14.79
CA TYR A 238 6.40 -33.30 -14.55
C TYR A 238 6.68 -34.30 -13.41
N ALA A 239 5.86 -34.36 -12.36
CA ALA A 239 6.11 -35.31 -11.28
C ALA A 239 5.73 -36.75 -11.67
N LYS A 240 6.69 -37.65 -11.62
CA LYS A 240 6.53 -39.09 -11.98
C LYS A 240 7.09 -39.99 -10.88
N PRO A 241 6.52 -41.18 -10.66
CA PRO A 241 6.95 -42.08 -9.58
C PRO A 241 8.41 -42.55 -9.68
N ASN A 242 8.96 -42.61 -10.87
CA ASN A 242 10.30 -43.15 -11.15
C ASN A 242 11.43 -42.11 -11.14
N ILE A 243 11.13 -40.87 -10.82
CA ILE A 243 12.11 -39.80 -10.73
C ILE A 243 11.90 -39.02 -9.42
N THR A 244 12.96 -38.36 -8.95
CA THR A 244 12.87 -37.41 -7.83
C THR A 244 12.69 -36.01 -8.36
N THR A 245 11.61 -35.35 -7.94
CA THR A 245 11.25 -34.00 -8.41
C THR A 245 11.09 -33.05 -7.23
N SER A 246 11.70 -31.88 -7.30
CA SER A 246 11.40 -30.74 -6.42
C SER A 246 10.71 -29.62 -7.18
N ILE A 247 9.66 -29.10 -6.60
CA ILE A 247 8.89 -27.94 -7.12
C ILE A 247 9.18 -26.75 -6.20
N TYR A 248 9.75 -25.69 -6.76
CA TYR A 248 10.02 -24.43 -6.06
C TYR A 248 9.01 -23.38 -6.48
N VAL A 249 8.24 -22.92 -5.51
CA VAL A 249 7.15 -21.95 -5.73
C VAL A 249 7.57 -20.60 -5.21
N PHE A 250 7.63 -19.62 -6.10
CA PHE A 250 8.04 -18.25 -5.80
C PHE A 250 6.84 -17.32 -5.89
N GLY A 251 6.60 -16.53 -4.84
CA GLY A 251 5.48 -15.59 -4.81
C GLY A 251 5.51 -14.67 -3.60
N ASP A 252 4.60 -13.72 -3.59
CA ASP A 252 4.45 -12.73 -2.51
C ASP A 252 3.00 -12.65 -1.97
N ASP A 253 2.00 -13.11 -2.74
CA ASP A 253 0.60 -13.09 -2.33
C ASP A 253 -0.18 -14.31 -2.82
N TYR A 254 -1.39 -14.50 -2.25
CA TYR A 254 -2.35 -15.53 -2.62
C TYR A 254 -3.75 -14.94 -2.67
N THR A 255 -4.34 -14.88 -3.85
CA THR A 255 -5.67 -14.27 -4.10
C THR A 255 -6.84 -15.24 -3.95
N GLY A 256 -6.60 -16.54 -3.74
CA GLY A 256 -7.63 -17.56 -3.59
C GLY A 256 -8.49 -17.38 -2.33
N SER A 257 -9.68 -17.97 -2.31
CA SER A 257 -10.68 -17.83 -1.24
C SER A 257 -10.55 -18.82 -0.08
N SER A 258 -9.85 -19.94 -0.28
CA SER A 258 -9.77 -21.03 0.72
C SER A 258 -8.37 -21.63 0.78
N TYR A 259 -7.85 -21.83 1.98
CA TYR A 259 -6.57 -22.52 2.20
C TYR A 259 -6.76 -24.04 2.24
N ASP A 260 -7.64 -24.55 3.10
CA ASP A 260 -7.77 -25.98 3.37
C ASP A 260 -8.13 -26.78 2.12
N ALA A 261 -9.12 -26.32 1.35
CA ALA A 261 -9.53 -26.99 0.12
C ALA A 261 -8.40 -27.09 -0.93
N VAL A 262 -7.56 -26.05 -1.00
CA VAL A 262 -6.40 -26.01 -1.91
C VAL A 262 -5.30 -26.93 -1.42
N ILE A 263 -4.96 -26.85 -0.13
CA ILE A 263 -3.91 -27.68 0.48
C ILE A 263 -4.27 -29.16 0.34
N ASP A 264 -5.52 -29.54 0.63
CA ASP A 264 -5.99 -30.92 0.52
C ASP A 264 -5.97 -31.40 -0.94
N ARG A 265 -6.39 -30.58 -1.88
CA ARG A 265 -6.40 -30.92 -3.32
C ARG A 265 -4.99 -31.14 -3.86
N VAL A 266 -4.07 -30.21 -3.58
CA VAL A 266 -2.66 -30.33 -3.99
C VAL A 266 -1.99 -31.54 -3.32
N THR A 267 -2.22 -31.72 -2.01
CA THR A 267 -1.65 -32.86 -1.26
C THR A 267 -2.17 -34.21 -1.75
N LYS A 268 -3.45 -34.28 -2.12
CA LYS A 268 -4.06 -35.50 -2.72
C LYS A 268 -3.47 -35.77 -4.11
N GLN A 269 -3.27 -34.75 -4.91
CA GLN A 269 -2.63 -34.87 -6.24
C GLN A 269 -1.16 -35.30 -6.11
N ASN A 270 -0.44 -34.75 -5.14
CA ASN A 270 0.91 -35.13 -4.75
C ASN A 270 0.91 -36.40 -3.85
N ARG A 271 0.37 -37.46 -4.39
CA ARG A 271 0.17 -38.72 -3.64
C ARG A 271 1.48 -39.29 -3.10
N GLN A 272 1.38 -39.99 -1.99
CA GLN A 272 2.48 -40.75 -1.43
C GLN A 272 2.74 -42.05 -2.26
N LEU A 273 3.98 -42.36 -2.47
CA LEU A 273 4.44 -43.57 -3.15
C LEU A 273 4.58 -44.72 -2.15
N SER A 274 4.77 -45.94 -2.66
CA SER A 274 4.95 -47.15 -1.83
C SER A 274 6.21 -47.11 -0.96
N ASP A 275 7.19 -46.30 -1.32
CA ASP A 275 8.43 -46.10 -0.55
C ASP A 275 8.33 -44.99 0.51
N GLY A 276 7.15 -44.42 0.69
CA GLY A 276 6.86 -43.38 1.66
C GLY A 276 7.12 -41.95 1.17
N ARG A 277 7.79 -41.77 0.02
CA ARG A 277 8.02 -40.43 -0.60
C ARG A 277 6.74 -39.95 -1.27
N ARG A 278 6.64 -38.61 -1.42
CA ARG A 278 5.66 -38.03 -2.32
C ARG A 278 6.16 -37.99 -3.77
N LEU A 279 5.23 -37.83 -4.73
CA LEU A 279 5.59 -37.63 -6.15
C LEU A 279 6.59 -36.52 -6.38
N ALA A 280 6.43 -35.42 -5.63
CA ALA A 280 7.36 -34.29 -5.62
C ALA A 280 7.46 -33.67 -4.24
N ARG A 281 8.61 -33.09 -3.91
CA ARG A 281 8.72 -32.15 -2.78
C ARG A 281 8.26 -30.78 -3.24
N ILE A 282 7.53 -30.05 -2.40
CA ILE A 282 7.05 -28.70 -2.73
C ILE A 282 7.67 -27.71 -1.76
N HIS A 283 8.56 -26.88 -2.27
CA HIS A 283 9.23 -25.81 -1.52
C HIS A 283 8.60 -24.46 -1.86
N GLY A 284 8.52 -23.55 -0.87
CA GLY A 284 8.02 -22.21 -1.04
C GLY A 284 9.10 -21.18 -0.77
N VAL A 285 9.21 -20.18 -1.65
CA VAL A 285 10.06 -19.00 -1.48
C VAL A 285 9.17 -17.78 -1.52
N GLY A 286 8.94 -17.17 -0.36
CA GLY A 286 8.07 -16.00 -0.19
C GLY A 286 8.87 -14.70 -0.19
N PHE A 287 8.47 -13.73 -0.99
CA PHE A 287 9.04 -12.38 -0.98
C PHE A 287 8.18 -11.48 -0.10
N LEU A 288 8.73 -11.05 1.03
CA LEU A 288 8.07 -10.09 1.88
C LEU A 288 8.28 -8.67 1.31
N SER A 289 7.22 -7.91 1.18
CA SER A 289 7.23 -6.51 0.78
C SER A 289 6.16 -5.74 1.57
N ILE A 290 6.18 -4.42 1.48
CA ILE A 290 5.14 -3.58 2.10
C ILE A 290 3.75 -3.80 1.46
N HIS A 291 3.70 -4.42 0.29
CA HIS A 291 2.47 -4.72 -0.45
C HIS A 291 2.06 -6.19 -0.35
N SER A 292 2.92 -7.07 0.20
CA SER A 292 2.58 -8.49 0.37
C SER A 292 1.67 -8.69 1.57
N THR A 293 0.71 -9.60 1.43
CA THR A 293 -0.13 -10.06 2.54
C THR A 293 0.47 -11.31 3.18
N ASP A 294 0.02 -11.66 4.39
CA ASP A 294 0.42 -12.92 5.04
C ASP A 294 -0.16 -14.17 4.34
N ARG A 295 -1.03 -13.97 3.34
CA ARG A 295 -1.81 -15.06 2.72
C ARG A 295 -0.95 -16.09 2.02
N TYR A 296 0.06 -15.66 1.28
CA TYR A 296 1.02 -16.56 0.64
C TYR A 296 1.80 -17.37 1.68
N SER A 297 2.28 -16.71 2.72
CA SER A 297 3.04 -17.35 3.79
C SER A 297 2.21 -18.39 4.54
N ILE A 298 0.94 -18.09 4.83
CA ILE A 298 0.00 -19.01 5.49
C ILE A 298 -0.21 -20.25 4.61
N LEU A 299 -0.53 -20.05 3.32
CA LEU A 299 -0.73 -21.14 2.36
C LEU A 299 0.52 -22.02 2.26
N MET A 300 1.67 -21.40 1.97
CA MET A 300 2.89 -22.15 1.65
C MET A 300 3.50 -22.84 2.85
N ARG A 301 3.39 -22.30 4.06
CA ARG A 301 3.85 -22.99 5.28
C ARG A 301 3.17 -24.33 5.47
N GLU A 302 1.85 -24.37 5.36
CA GLU A 302 1.10 -25.61 5.54
C GLU A 302 1.25 -26.55 4.33
N LEU A 303 1.22 -25.99 3.12
CA LEU A 303 1.34 -26.76 1.90
C LEU A 303 2.71 -27.48 1.79
N THR A 304 3.80 -26.76 2.07
CA THR A 304 5.16 -27.34 2.04
C THR A 304 5.32 -28.41 3.10
N LYS A 305 4.85 -28.16 4.33
CA LYS A 305 4.89 -29.12 5.44
C LYS A 305 4.20 -30.45 5.11
N ARG A 306 3.04 -30.40 4.43
CA ARG A 306 2.30 -31.61 4.02
C ARG A 306 2.87 -32.30 2.78
N ASN A 307 3.80 -31.65 2.08
CA ASN A 307 4.35 -32.11 0.82
C ASN A 307 5.89 -32.26 0.84
N ASP A 308 6.45 -32.67 1.97
CA ASP A 308 7.86 -33.01 2.19
C ASP A 308 8.83 -31.89 1.78
N GLY A 309 8.41 -30.63 1.89
CA GLY A 309 9.20 -29.48 1.51
C GLY A 309 9.39 -28.46 2.65
N SER A 310 10.02 -27.36 2.31
CA SER A 310 10.36 -26.26 3.23
C SER A 310 9.84 -24.93 2.70
N TYR A 311 9.50 -24.03 3.62
CA TYR A 311 9.12 -22.64 3.28
C TYR A 311 10.17 -21.66 3.81
N ILE A 312 10.63 -20.79 2.94
CA ILE A 312 11.56 -19.69 3.26
C ILE A 312 10.91 -18.36 2.92
N ALA A 313 10.88 -17.45 3.89
CA ALA A 313 10.46 -16.07 3.67
C ALA A 313 11.69 -15.16 3.55
N LEU A 314 11.77 -14.45 2.45
CA LEU A 314 12.86 -13.51 2.17
C LEU A 314 12.41 -12.10 2.60
N PRO A 315 13.15 -11.43 3.50
CA PRO A 315 12.83 -10.06 3.93
C PRO A 315 12.93 -9.08 2.76
N PRO A 316 12.38 -7.86 2.85
CA PRO A 316 12.40 -6.84 1.79
C PRO A 316 13.79 -6.48 1.30
#